data_23440b2091deb2a20790d374b1a7fc2c
#
_entry.id   23440b2091deb2a20790d374b1a7fc2c
#
_cell.length_a   1.000
_cell.length_b   1.000
_cell.length_c   1.000
_cell.angle_alpha   90.00
_cell.angle_beta   90.00
_cell.angle_gamma   90.00
#
_symmetry.space_group_name_H-M   'P 1'
#
loop_
_entity.id
_entity.type
_entity.pdbx_description
1 polymer ?
#
loop_
_entity_poly.entity_id
_entity_poly.type
_entity_poly.pdbx_seq_one_letter_code
_entity_poly.pdbx_strand_id
1 'polypeptide(L)'
;MKLSLLAPVACLSALVSAQVNRTLTNGWGSTPSDRHYINDTQAQAVITAAIAKSYEIGVPNNIAVADPSSQLVAFLRMDNAFLASADISIKKAKTVTLFNGLFPSSGIYNRSQPGGDLWSIVETNGGLIAFGGGVPIFDHQGYWIGAVGVSGGSVEQDVMVATAGAEAVGTTVVEMGTS
;
A
#
# COMPACT_ATOMS: atom_id res chain seq x y z
N MET A 1 -11.56 25.18 -59.67
CA MET A 1 -12.12 24.48 -58.50
C MET A 1 -11.03 24.23 -57.51
N LYS A 2 -11.01 24.95 -56.38
CA LYS A 2 -10.05 24.73 -55.28
C LYS A 2 -10.78 23.91 -54.22
N LEU A 3 -10.38 22.67 -54.03
CA LEU A 3 -10.87 21.85 -52.90
C LEU A 3 -10.08 22.26 -51.62
N SER A 4 -10.82 22.78 -50.65
CA SER A 4 -10.28 23.09 -49.32
C SER A 4 -10.45 21.82 -48.48
N LEU A 5 -9.35 21.19 -48.11
CA LEU A 5 -9.32 20.10 -47.08
C LEU A 5 -9.42 20.76 -45.70
N LEU A 6 -10.55 20.59 -45.04
CA LEU A 6 -10.68 20.83 -43.61
C LEU A 6 -10.13 19.58 -42.86
N ALA A 7 -9.04 19.78 -42.15
CA ALA A 7 -8.52 18.78 -41.20
C ALA A 7 -9.39 18.75 -39.95
N PRO A 8 -9.74 17.56 -39.39
CA PRO A 8 -10.48 17.49 -38.14
C PRO A 8 -9.57 17.91 -36.98
N VAL A 9 -10.01 18.90 -36.23
CA VAL A 9 -9.40 19.23 -34.92
C VAL A 9 -9.82 18.14 -33.93
N ALA A 10 -8.90 17.25 -33.60
CA ALA A 10 -9.08 16.31 -32.52
C ALA A 10 -9.06 17.06 -31.20
N CYS A 11 -10.21 17.21 -30.56
CA CYS A 11 -10.34 17.75 -29.22
C CYS A 11 -9.82 16.70 -28.24
N LEU A 12 -8.57 16.82 -27.79
CA LEU A 12 -8.01 16.03 -26.72
C LEU A 12 -8.64 16.52 -25.41
N SER A 13 -9.74 15.90 -24.99
CA SER A 13 -10.28 16.09 -23.65
C SER A 13 -9.32 15.43 -22.67
N ALA A 14 -8.47 16.24 -22.02
CA ALA A 14 -7.73 15.82 -20.85
C ALA A 14 -8.76 15.45 -19.76
N LEU A 15 -8.90 14.18 -19.47
CA LEU A 15 -9.60 13.71 -18.29
C LEU A 15 -8.75 14.17 -17.09
N VAL A 16 -9.12 15.29 -16.51
CA VAL A 16 -8.64 15.66 -15.17
C VAL A 16 -9.27 14.65 -14.22
N SER A 17 -8.52 13.64 -13.85
CA SER A 17 -8.91 12.74 -12.76
C SER A 17 -9.04 13.60 -11.50
N ALA A 18 -10.25 13.74 -10.99
CA ALA A 18 -10.47 14.44 -9.73
C ALA A 18 -9.72 13.67 -8.65
N GLN A 19 -8.78 14.35 -7.99
CA GLN A 19 -8.00 13.76 -6.93
C GLN A 19 -8.92 13.36 -5.77
N VAL A 20 -8.82 12.11 -5.31
CA VAL A 20 -9.66 11.57 -4.23
C VAL A 20 -9.33 12.28 -2.92
N ASN A 21 -10.30 13.03 -2.37
CA ASN A 21 -10.14 13.70 -1.08
C ASN A 21 -10.29 12.68 0.06
N ARG A 22 -9.20 12.42 0.77
CA ARG A 22 -9.14 11.46 1.88
C ARG A 22 -9.29 12.11 3.25
N THR A 23 -9.21 13.44 3.36
CA THR A 23 -9.21 14.17 4.63
C THR A 23 -10.53 14.01 5.38
N LEU A 24 -11.66 14.22 4.70
CA LEU A 24 -12.99 14.15 5.31
C LEU A 24 -13.47 12.73 5.61
N THR A 25 -12.78 11.72 5.09
CA THR A 25 -13.14 10.30 5.22
C THR A 25 -12.15 9.53 6.10
N ASN A 26 -11.33 10.22 6.86
CA ASN A 26 -10.29 9.64 7.71
C ASN A 26 -9.42 8.59 6.97
N GLY A 27 -8.94 8.97 5.80
CA GLY A 27 -8.07 8.15 4.97
C GLY A 27 -8.77 7.27 3.94
N TRP A 28 -10.07 7.01 4.06
CA TRP A 28 -10.77 6.11 3.14
C TRP A 28 -10.86 6.64 1.71
N GLY A 29 -11.11 7.92 1.51
CA GLY A 29 -11.32 8.51 0.19
C GLY A 29 -12.64 8.14 -0.49
N SER A 30 -13.51 7.39 0.20
CA SER A 30 -14.80 6.92 -0.31
C SER A 30 -15.82 6.78 0.81
N THR A 31 -17.12 6.79 0.45
CA THR A 31 -18.20 6.50 1.41
C THR A 31 -18.28 4.99 1.70
N PRO A 32 -18.95 4.55 2.77
CA PRO A 32 -19.06 3.13 3.07
C PRO A 32 -19.67 2.27 1.94
N SER A 33 -20.58 2.84 1.14
CA SER A 33 -21.19 2.17 -0.02
C SER A 33 -20.27 2.05 -1.22
N ASP A 34 -19.20 2.87 -1.28
CA ASP A 34 -18.31 2.99 -2.42
C ASP A 34 -16.88 2.57 -2.05
N ARG A 35 -16.73 1.65 -1.08
CA ARG A 35 -15.42 1.13 -0.67
C ARG A 35 -14.75 0.36 -1.79
N HIS A 36 -13.49 0.65 -2.02
CA HIS A 36 -12.64 -0.06 -2.96
C HIS A 36 -11.85 -1.13 -2.23
N TYR A 37 -11.68 -2.28 -2.88
CA TYR A 37 -10.95 -3.43 -2.31
C TYR A 37 -9.99 -3.99 -3.35
N ILE A 38 -8.80 -4.35 -2.89
CA ILE A 38 -7.87 -5.11 -3.72
C ILE A 38 -8.47 -6.49 -4.00
N ASN A 39 -8.47 -6.91 -5.26
CA ASN A 39 -8.91 -8.24 -5.66
C ASN A 39 -7.72 -9.23 -5.69
N ASP A 40 -8.02 -10.51 -5.89
CA ASP A 40 -7.06 -11.60 -5.92
C ASP A 40 -6.00 -11.44 -7.01
N THR A 41 -6.40 -11.01 -8.19
CA THR A 41 -5.49 -10.76 -9.33
C THR A 41 -4.53 -9.62 -9.03
N GLN A 42 -5.00 -8.52 -8.46
CA GLN A 42 -4.17 -7.41 -8.02
C GLN A 42 -3.23 -7.84 -6.88
N ALA A 43 -3.72 -8.57 -5.89
CA ALA A 43 -2.91 -9.08 -4.79
C ALA A 43 -1.80 -10.01 -5.30
N GLN A 44 -2.08 -10.86 -6.28
CA GLN A 44 -1.06 -11.71 -6.91
C GLN A 44 -0.03 -10.89 -7.69
N ALA A 45 -0.42 -9.81 -8.36
CA ALA A 45 0.51 -8.91 -9.03
C ALA A 45 1.45 -8.22 -8.02
N VAL A 46 0.93 -7.76 -6.87
CA VAL A 46 1.73 -7.22 -5.75
C VAL A 46 2.76 -8.25 -5.27
N ILE A 47 2.34 -9.49 -5.00
CA ILE A 47 3.25 -10.58 -4.57
C ILE A 47 4.34 -10.81 -5.62
N THR A 48 3.98 -10.89 -6.90
CA THR A 48 4.91 -11.16 -7.99
C THR A 48 5.99 -10.07 -8.11
N ALA A 49 5.60 -8.80 -8.05
CA ALA A 49 6.54 -7.67 -8.12
C ALA A 49 7.45 -7.60 -6.88
N ALA A 50 6.90 -7.85 -5.69
CA ALA A 50 7.66 -7.90 -4.45
C ALA A 50 8.70 -9.06 -4.47
N ILE A 51 8.34 -10.23 -4.99
CA ILE A 51 9.29 -11.35 -5.19
C ILE A 51 10.42 -10.95 -6.14
N ALA A 52 10.08 -10.32 -7.28
CA ALA A 52 11.08 -9.87 -8.25
C ALA A 52 12.07 -8.89 -7.61
N LYS A 53 11.58 -7.92 -6.84
CA LYS A 53 12.45 -6.97 -6.10
C LYS A 53 13.27 -7.68 -5.02
N SER A 54 12.71 -8.66 -4.32
CA SER A 54 13.43 -9.46 -3.32
C SER A 54 14.61 -10.21 -3.93
N TYR A 55 14.43 -10.81 -5.11
CA TYR A 55 15.52 -11.46 -5.85
C TYR A 55 16.56 -10.46 -6.35
N GLU A 56 16.12 -9.29 -6.85
CA GLU A 56 17.03 -8.22 -7.29
C GLU A 56 17.99 -7.77 -6.19
N ILE A 57 17.48 -7.62 -4.96
CA ILE A 57 18.30 -7.19 -3.81
C ILE A 57 18.93 -8.35 -3.03
N GLY A 58 18.68 -9.60 -3.43
CA GLY A 58 19.24 -10.81 -2.80
C GLY A 58 18.72 -11.08 -1.39
N VAL A 59 17.50 -10.64 -1.03
CA VAL A 59 16.92 -10.78 0.31
C VAL A 59 15.62 -11.58 0.23
N PRO A 60 15.57 -12.82 0.80
CA PRO A 60 14.35 -13.59 0.84
C PRO A 60 13.37 -13.01 1.87
N ASN A 61 12.13 -12.76 1.46
CA ASN A 61 11.12 -12.10 2.25
C ASN A 61 9.86 -12.96 2.46
N ASN A 62 9.11 -12.61 3.49
CA ASN A 62 7.69 -12.92 3.64
C ASN A 62 6.89 -11.70 3.17
N ILE A 63 5.89 -11.92 2.35
CA ILE A 63 5.09 -10.88 1.69
C ILE A 63 3.62 -11.16 1.96
N ALA A 64 2.92 -10.20 2.53
CA ALA A 64 1.50 -10.30 2.88
C ALA A 64 0.71 -9.15 2.26
N VAL A 65 -0.42 -9.44 1.64
CA VAL A 65 -1.35 -8.45 1.10
C VAL A 65 -2.67 -8.56 1.85
N ALA A 66 -3.12 -7.44 2.42
CA ALA A 66 -4.38 -7.35 3.15
C ALA A 66 -5.32 -6.34 2.50
N ASP A 67 -6.61 -6.62 2.55
CA ASP A 67 -7.68 -5.72 2.11
C ASP A 67 -7.96 -4.63 3.17
N PRO A 68 -8.81 -3.63 2.86
CA PRO A 68 -9.18 -2.58 3.81
C PRO A 68 -9.90 -3.07 5.08
N SER A 69 -10.43 -4.29 5.07
CA SER A 69 -11.04 -4.93 6.25
C SER A 69 -10.00 -5.68 7.11
N SER A 70 -8.71 -5.48 6.84
CA SER A 70 -7.59 -6.18 7.50
C SER A 70 -7.59 -7.70 7.30
N GLN A 71 -8.30 -8.20 6.26
CA GLN A 71 -8.26 -9.61 5.93
C GLN A 71 -7.12 -9.90 4.97
N LEU A 72 -6.44 -11.03 5.19
CA LEU A 72 -5.36 -11.48 4.33
C LEU A 72 -5.94 -11.96 2.98
N VAL A 73 -5.52 -11.33 1.88
CA VAL A 73 -5.92 -11.70 0.52
C VAL A 73 -4.89 -12.61 -0.13
N ALA A 74 -3.59 -12.32 0.06
CA ALA A 74 -2.50 -13.14 -0.46
C ALA A 74 -1.32 -13.15 0.52
N PHE A 75 -0.60 -14.26 0.54
CA PHE A 75 0.64 -14.40 1.31
C PHE A 75 1.61 -15.33 0.59
N LEU A 76 2.88 -14.96 0.63
CA LEU A 76 3.95 -15.84 0.17
C LEU A 76 5.16 -15.75 1.12
N ARG A 77 5.68 -16.89 1.50
CA ARG A 77 6.98 -17.03 2.16
C ARG A 77 8.00 -17.52 1.13
N MET A 78 9.01 -16.72 0.83
CA MET A 78 10.12 -17.15 0.00
C MET A 78 10.98 -18.20 0.71
N ASP A 79 11.64 -19.05 -0.08
CA ASP A 79 12.63 -19.99 0.47
C ASP A 79 13.70 -19.22 1.24
N ASN A 80 14.09 -19.75 2.39
CA ASN A 80 15.07 -19.19 3.31
C ASN A 80 14.67 -17.86 4.00
N ALA A 81 13.45 -17.35 3.81
CA ALA A 81 12.95 -16.23 4.60
C ALA A 81 12.82 -16.62 6.08
N PHE A 82 13.11 -15.68 6.99
CA PHE A 82 13.00 -15.91 8.43
C PHE A 82 11.60 -16.35 8.84
N LEU A 83 11.50 -17.36 9.71
CA LEU A 83 10.21 -17.88 10.17
C LEU A 83 9.39 -16.81 10.92
N ALA A 84 10.03 -16.03 11.79
CA ALA A 84 9.38 -14.96 12.53
C ALA A 84 8.82 -13.85 11.61
N SER A 85 9.46 -13.65 10.46
CA SER A 85 9.06 -12.60 9.51
C SER A 85 7.72 -12.87 8.84
N ALA A 86 7.20 -14.09 8.88
CA ALA A 86 5.87 -14.40 8.38
C ALA A 86 4.78 -13.63 9.15
N ASP A 87 4.78 -13.73 10.48
CA ASP A 87 3.85 -12.98 11.33
C ASP A 87 4.10 -11.46 11.24
N ILE A 88 5.38 -11.05 11.20
CA ILE A 88 5.74 -9.63 11.11
C ILE A 88 5.21 -9.00 9.81
N SER A 89 5.34 -9.68 8.66
CA SER A 89 4.83 -9.15 7.38
C SER A 89 3.31 -8.97 7.40
N ILE A 90 2.58 -9.95 7.93
CA ILE A 90 1.13 -9.87 8.08
C ILE A 90 0.74 -8.71 9.00
N LYS A 91 1.42 -8.56 10.13
CA LYS A 91 1.16 -7.47 11.08
C LYS A 91 1.56 -6.09 10.54
N LYS A 92 2.57 -5.98 9.68
CA LYS A 92 2.90 -4.73 8.99
C LYS A 92 1.76 -4.31 8.05
N ALA A 93 1.23 -5.21 7.22
CA ALA A 93 0.06 -4.92 6.38
C ALA A 93 -1.15 -4.55 7.24
N LYS A 94 -1.42 -5.32 8.29
CA LYS A 94 -2.50 -5.07 9.24
C LYS A 94 -2.39 -3.72 9.93
N THR A 95 -1.20 -3.30 10.34
CA THR A 95 -0.99 -1.97 10.94
C THR A 95 -1.46 -0.86 9.99
N VAL A 96 -1.10 -0.96 8.70
CA VAL A 96 -1.51 0.03 7.70
C VAL A 96 -3.03 0.02 7.51
N THR A 97 -3.65 -1.15 7.41
CA THR A 97 -5.10 -1.24 7.17
C THR A 97 -5.93 -0.77 8.35
N LEU A 98 -5.52 -1.04 9.59
CA LEU A 98 -6.21 -0.59 10.80
C LEU A 98 -6.19 0.94 10.99
N PHE A 99 -5.28 1.63 10.32
CA PHE A 99 -5.25 3.10 10.25
C PHE A 99 -5.71 3.63 8.88
N ASN A 100 -6.58 2.90 8.18
CA ASN A 100 -7.22 3.31 6.91
C ASN A 100 -6.22 3.74 5.82
N GLY A 101 -5.04 3.14 5.80
CA GLY A 101 -3.99 3.49 4.84
C GLY A 101 -3.47 4.93 4.94
N LEU A 102 -3.66 5.62 6.09
CA LEU A 102 -3.22 7.01 6.28
C LEU A 102 -1.71 7.15 6.26
N PHE A 103 -1.00 6.13 6.70
CA PHE A 103 0.46 6.13 6.79
C PHE A 103 1.02 4.69 6.70
N PRO A 104 2.30 4.53 6.37
CA PRO A 104 2.98 3.23 6.41
C PRO A 104 3.12 2.72 7.85
N SER A 105 3.46 1.46 8.04
CA SER A 105 3.62 0.86 9.38
C SER A 105 4.61 1.63 10.28
N SER A 106 5.60 2.33 9.70
CA SER A 106 6.51 3.21 10.44
C SER A 106 5.89 4.53 10.91
N GLY A 107 4.70 4.89 10.45
CA GLY A 107 4.08 6.19 10.76
C GLY A 107 3.75 6.43 12.23
N ILE A 108 3.67 5.35 13.02
CA ILE A 108 3.47 5.43 14.47
C ILE A 108 4.77 5.22 15.28
N TYR A 109 5.93 5.04 14.62
CA TYR A 109 7.17 4.65 15.30
C TYR A 109 7.55 5.61 16.45
N ASN A 110 7.70 6.90 16.15
CA ASN A 110 8.14 7.89 17.16
C ASN A 110 7.12 8.04 18.29
N ARG A 111 5.84 7.93 18.01
CA ARG A 111 4.77 8.07 18.99
C ARG A 111 4.60 6.85 19.89
N SER A 112 5.04 5.67 19.43
CA SER A 112 4.96 4.40 20.17
C SER A 112 6.18 4.10 21.04
N GLN A 113 7.22 4.95 21.01
CA GLN A 113 8.40 4.78 21.84
C GLN A 113 8.12 5.14 23.32
N PRO A 114 8.95 4.71 24.27
CA PRO A 114 8.84 5.11 25.67
C PRO A 114 8.72 6.63 25.82
N GLY A 115 7.64 7.08 26.47
CA GLY A 115 7.32 8.50 26.63
C GLY A 115 6.52 9.12 25.49
N GLY A 116 6.25 8.39 24.41
CA GLY A 116 5.36 8.83 23.34
C GLY A 116 3.88 8.76 23.73
N ASP A 117 3.06 9.54 23.07
CA ASP A 117 1.61 9.63 23.33
C ASP A 117 0.83 8.37 22.92
N LEU A 118 1.42 7.49 22.11
CA LEU A 118 0.91 6.19 21.72
C LEU A 118 1.75 5.03 22.28
N TRP A 119 2.44 5.26 23.38
CA TRP A 119 3.14 4.19 24.13
C TRP A 119 2.25 2.97 24.28
N SER A 120 2.52 1.82 24.18
CA SER A 120 1.69 0.60 24.22
C SER A 120 0.73 0.36 23.05
N ILE A 121 0.60 1.25 22.07
CA ILE A 121 -0.33 1.02 20.95
C ILE A 121 -0.01 -0.30 20.22
N VAL A 122 1.24 -0.73 20.22
CA VAL A 122 1.70 -1.96 19.58
C VAL A 122 1.14 -3.22 20.24
N GLU A 123 0.63 -3.13 21.47
CA GLU A 123 0.00 -4.24 22.19
C GLU A 123 -1.48 -4.40 21.82
N THR A 124 -2.06 -3.41 21.17
CA THR A 124 -3.46 -3.42 20.74
C THR A 124 -3.69 -4.28 19.50
N ASN A 125 -4.95 -4.61 19.21
CA ASN A 125 -5.36 -5.32 17.99
C ASN A 125 -4.64 -6.66 17.73
N GLY A 126 -4.16 -7.32 18.80
CA GLY A 126 -3.39 -8.57 18.69
C GLY A 126 -1.96 -8.37 18.21
N GLY A 127 -1.43 -7.19 18.39
CA GLY A 127 -0.08 -6.79 18.03
C GLY A 127 -0.01 -5.95 16.75
N LEU A 128 0.60 -4.77 16.84
CA LEU A 128 0.91 -3.90 15.70
C LEU A 128 2.42 -3.83 15.51
N ILE A 129 2.84 -3.54 14.30
CA ILE A 129 4.25 -3.30 13.97
C ILE A 129 4.44 -1.82 13.68
N ALA A 130 5.30 -1.16 14.47
CA ALA A 130 5.57 0.27 14.36
C ALA A 130 6.79 0.62 13.48
N PHE A 131 7.43 -0.36 12.84
CA PHE A 131 8.58 -0.12 11.94
C PHE A 131 8.24 -0.45 10.48
N GLY A 132 9.06 0.06 9.55
CA GLY A 132 8.79 0.06 8.12
C GLY A 132 8.71 -1.32 7.48
N GLY A 133 8.16 -1.35 6.25
CA GLY A 133 7.91 -2.53 5.45
C GLY A 133 6.41 -2.84 5.26
N GLY A 134 5.51 -2.09 5.91
CA GLY A 134 4.10 -2.05 5.58
C GLY A 134 3.78 -0.75 4.87
N VAL A 135 3.17 -0.81 3.67
CA VAL A 135 2.79 0.39 2.91
C VAL A 135 1.35 0.27 2.40
N PRO A 136 0.61 1.37 2.31
CA PRO A 136 -0.71 1.37 1.71
C PRO A 136 -0.64 1.13 0.20
N ILE A 137 -1.70 0.61 -0.36
CA ILE A 137 -1.88 0.44 -1.80
C ILE A 137 -3.06 1.31 -2.23
N PHE A 138 -2.79 2.25 -3.14
CA PHE A 138 -3.81 3.03 -3.82
C PHE A 138 -3.89 2.59 -5.28
N ASP A 139 -5.09 2.45 -5.82
CA ASP A 139 -5.26 2.19 -7.24
C ASP A 139 -4.86 3.40 -8.10
N HIS A 140 -4.86 3.23 -9.41
CA HIS A 140 -4.50 4.28 -10.36
C HIS A 140 -5.48 5.50 -10.35
N GLN A 141 -6.60 5.38 -9.67
CA GLN A 141 -7.58 6.45 -9.48
C GLN A 141 -7.38 7.18 -8.14
N GLY A 142 -6.49 6.66 -7.27
CA GLY A 142 -6.17 7.22 -5.96
C GLY A 142 -7.05 6.70 -4.82
N TYR A 143 -7.91 5.70 -5.06
CA TYR A 143 -8.65 5.03 -3.99
C TYR A 143 -7.77 4.07 -3.22
N TRP A 144 -7.87 4.11 -1.91
CA TRP A 144 -7.19 3.12 -1.08
C TRP A 144 -7.88 1.76 -1.19
N ILE A 145 -7.12 0.74 -1.58
CA ILE A 145 -7.63 -0.60 -1.84
C ILE A 145 -7.06 -1.68 -0.92
N GLY A 146 -6.07 -1.36 -0.09
CA GLY A 146 -5.46 -2.32 0.82
C GLY A 146 -4.05 -1.93 1.24
N ALA A 147 -3.27 -2.90 1.67
CA ALA A 147 -1.88 -2.73 2.09
C ALA A 147 -1.04 -3.96 1.78
N VAL A 148 0.25 -3.76 1.59
CA VAL A 148 1.25 -4.83 1.55
C VAL A 148 2.21 -4.70 2.73
N GLY A 149 2.57 -5.82 3.33
CA GLY A 149 3.57 -5.92 4.39
C GLY A 149 4.67 -6.89 3.97
N VAL A 150 5.91 -6.47 4.14
CA VAL A 150 7.11 -7.24 3.80
C VAL A 150 8.03 -7.32 5.00
N SER A 151 8.63 -8.48 5.20
CA SER A 151 9.61 -8.69 6.26
C SER A 151 10.59 -9.81 5.91
N GLY A 152 11.88 -9.55 6.09
CA GLY A 152 12.96 -10.51 5.84
C GLY A 152 14.33 -9.86 5.79
N GLY A 153 14.42 -8.58 5.47
CA GLY A 153 15.65 -7.81 5.39
C GLY A 153 15.79 -6.75 6.50
N SER A 154 16.61 -5.74 6.21
CA SER A 154 16.58 -4.50 6.98
C SER A 154 15.25 -3.76 6.76
N VAL A 155 14.95 -2.79 7.63
CA VAL A 155 13.71 -1.98 7.50
C VAL A 155 13.65 -1.31 6.12
N GLU A 156 14.77 -0.77 5.64
CA GLU A 156 14.87 -0.10 4.34
C GLU A 156 14.64 -1.07 3.18
N GLN A 157 15.19 -2.28 3.27
CA GLN A 157 14.99 -3.34 2.27
C GLN A 157 13.54 -3.80 2.24
N ASP A 158 12.92 -3.99 3.40
CA ASP A 158 11.51 -4.35 3.52
C ASP A 158 10.60 -3.28 2.89
N VAL A 159 10.87 -1.99 3.14
CA VAL A 159 10.15 -0.85 2.52
C VAL A 159 10.32 -0.85 1.01
N MET A 160 11.54 -1.06 0.51
CA MET A 160 11.82 -1.09 -0.92
C MET A 160 11.02 -2.19 -1.63
N VAL A 161 10.99 -3.40 -1.05
CA VAL A 161 10.23 -4.53 -1.60
C VAL A 161 8.74 -4.29 -1.52
N ALA A 162 8.23 -3.77 -0.39
CA ALA A 162 6.82 -3.45 -0.23
C ALA A 162 6.35 -2.39 -1.24
N THR A 163 7.15 -1.33 -1.44
CA THR A 163 6.87 -0.28 -2.41
C THR A 163 6.80 -0.84 -3.83
N ALA A 164 7.79 -1.63 -4.25
CA ALA A 164 7.79 -2.27 -5.57
C ALA A 164 6.56 -3.16 -5.78
N GLY A 165 6.10 -3.87 -4.73
CA GLY A 165 4.87 -4.64 -4.77
C GLY A 165 3.64 -3.75 -5.01
N ALA A 166 3.47 -2.70 -4.22
CA ALA A 166 2.31 -1.80 -4.32
C ALA A 166 2.24 -1.08 -5.68
N GLU A 167 3.39 -0.65 -6.22
CA GLU A 167 3.48 0.05 -7.50
C GLU A 167 3.09 -0.83 -8.71
N ALA A 168 3.02 -2.14 -8.55
CA ALA A 168 2.54 -3.04 -9.61
C ALA A 168 1.03 -2.88 -9.92
N VAL A 169 0.27 -2.28 -9.00
CA VAL A 169 -1.20 -2.12 -9.14
C VAL A 169 -1.67 -0.69 -8.89
N GLY A 170 -0.74 0.23 -8.58
CA GLY A 170 -1.08 1.61 -8.33
C GLY A 170 0.07 2.40 -7.71
N THR A 171 -0.12 2.98 -6.52
CA THR A 171 0.90 3.79 -5.83
C THR A 171 0.82 3.63 -4.32
N THR A 172 1.90 3.98 -3.63
CA THR A 172 1.96 4.06 -2.15
C THR A 172 1.76 5.49 -1.64
N VAL A 173 1.83 6.47 -2.53
CA VAL A 173 1.73 7.90 -2.19
C VAL A 173 0.54 8.49 -2.91
N VAL A 174 -0.38 9.07 -2.15
CA VAL A 174 -1.36 10.01 -2.69
C VAL A 174 -0.90 11.40 -2.31
N GLU A 175 -0.59 12.23 -3.29
CA GLU A 175 -0.36 13.64 -3.03
C GLU A 175 -1.63 14.22 -2.41
N MET A 176 -1.54 14.61 -1.14
CA MET A 176 -2.60 15.34 -0.48
C MET A 176 -2.69 16.69 -1.17
N GLY A 177 -3.68 16.86 -2.04
CA GLY A 177 -3.92 18.12 -2.72
C GLY A 177 -3.99 19.24 -1.68
N THR A 178 -3.08 20.18 -1.78
CA THR A 178 -3.16 21.45 -1.05
C THR A 178 -4.36 22.21 -1.59
N SER A 179 -5.46 22.20 -0.82
CA SER A 179 -6.62 23.06 -1.07
C SER A 179 -6.31 24.50 -0.70
#